data_34422dc9c621cdfafbe696a95d1b078a
#
_entry.id   34422dc9c621cdfafbe696a95d1b078a
#
_cell.length_a   1.000
_cell.length_b   1.000
_cell.length_c   1.000
_cell.angle_alpha   90.00
_cell.angle_beta   90.00
_cell.angle_gamma   90.00
#
_symmetry.space_group_name_H-M   'P 1'
#
loop_
_entity.id
_entity.type
_entity.pdbx_description
1 polymer ?
#
loop_
_entity_poly.entity_id
_entity_poly.type
_entity_poly.pdbx_seq_one_letter_code
_entity_poly.pdbx_strand_id
1 'polypeptide(L)'
;EDDLNFCETLRFQLEQEAYEVDVCHDGRDGLDLFLQDAHDIVLLDRMLPTMNGLLVLQKARQAGISTPVILITALGELYDRIEGLDAGADDYIVKPFAFEELTARIRSLGRRSGKWEDDNLLTICDISYDCNARLLSGPTGSIRLSGREGRLLEVLLRSFELVIRREVLLVRVWGVDAEVEDCNLDTYIHYLRKRLSYVGSTLALKTIRGVGYTLASS
;
A
#
# COMPACT_ATOMS: atom_id res chain seq x y z
N GLU A 1 10.79 16.55 2.23
CA GLU A 1 9.74 17.55 2.51
C GLU A 1 10.11 18.36 3.73
N ASP A 2 10.13 19.68 3.62
CA ASP A 2 10.53 20.60 4.70
C ASP A 2 9.35 21.07 5.58
N ASP A 3 8.11 20.98 5.07
CA ASP A 3 6.92 21.23 5.88
C ASP A 3 6.66 20.07 6.86
N LEU A 4 6.99 20.31 8.14
CA LEU A 4 6.85 19.31 9.21
C LEU A 4 5.41 18.83 9.37
N ASN A 5 4.43 19.73 9.29
CA ASN A 5 3.02 19.39 9.48
C ASN A 5 2.50 18.54 8.32
N PHE A 6 2.90 18.87 7.10
CA PHE A 6 2.58 18.08 5.93
C PHE A 6 3.22 16.69 6.00
N CYS A 7 4.50 16.60 6.39
CA CYS A 7 5.20 15.35 6.62
C CYS A 7 4.51 14.45 7.65
N GLU A 8 4.17 14.99 8.82
CA GLU A 8 3.49 14.23 9.87
C GLU A 8 2.13 13.70 9.41
N THR A 9 1.35 14.55 8.72
CA THR A 9 0.05 14.16 8.18
C THR A 9 0.20 13.05 7.14
N LEU A 10 1.13 13.20 6.21
CA LEU A 10 1.36 12.24 5.14
C LEU A 10 1.91 10.91 5.69
N ARG A 11 2.86 10.98 6.63
CA ARG A 11 3.39 9.82 7.34
C ARG A 11 2.27 9.03 8.02
N PHE A 12 1.45 9.72 8.82
CA PHE A 12 0.32 9.09 9.52
C PHE A 12 -0.61 8.37 8.53
N GLN A 13 -0.98 9.02 7.42
CA GLN A 13 -1.87 8.42 6.43
C GLN A 13 -1.24 7.21 5.72
N LEU A 14 0.06 7.25 5.40
CA LEU A 14 0.77 6.14 4.78
C LEU A 14 0.92 4.96 5.75
N GLU A 15 1.22 5.21 7.02
CA GLU A 15 1.29 4.16 8.05
C GLU A 15 -0.07 3.46 8.26
N GLN A 16 -1.20 4.18 8.08
CA GLN A 16 -2.55 3.57 8.08
C GLN A 16 -2.77 2.61 6.89
N GLU A 17 -2.09 2.85 5.78
CA GLU A 17 -2.08 1.95 4.61
C GLU A 17 -1.00 0.87 4.71
N ALA A 18 -0.40 0.68 5.89
CA ALA A 18 0.64 -0.30 6.22
C ALA A 18 1.99 -0.10 5.50
N TYR A 19 2.32 1.13 5.11
CA TYR A 19 3.68 1.49 4.70
C TYR A 19 4.56 1.76 5.92
N GLU A 20 5.83 1.37 5.86
CA GLU A 20 6.87 1.86 6.76
C GLU A 20 7.44 3.16 6.19
N VAL A 21 7.54 4.21 6.98
CA VAL A 21 7.84 5.56 6.48
C VAL A 21 8.99 6.19 7.26
N ASP A 22 10.10 6.43 6.56
CA ASP A 22 11.17 7.30 7.02
C ASP A 22 10.96 8.72 6.48
N VAL A 23 11.21 9.73 7.32
CA VAL A 23 11.01 11.15 6.98
C VAL A 23 12.32 11.91 7.08
N CYS A 24 12.56 12.79 6.10
CA CYS A 24 13.70 13.68 6.08
C CYS A 24 13.27 15.08 5.63
N HIS A 25 13.80 16.12 6.27
CA HIS A 25 13.40 17.52 6.06
C HIS A 25 14.46 18.36 5.33
N ASP A 26 15.58 17.75 5.01
CA ASP A 26 16.73 18.39 4.38
C ASP A 26 17.20 17.57 3.16
N GLY A 27 17.52 18.25 2.08
CA GLY A 27 17.90 17.55 0.83
C GLY A 27 19.24 16.82 0.92
N ARG A 28 20.17 17.24 1.79
CA ARG A 28 21.46 16.56 1.97
C ARG A 28 21.26 15.27 2.76
N ASP A 29 20.57 15.35 3.87
CA ASP A 29 20.24 14.18 4.71
C ASP A 29 19.36 13.19 3.91
N GLY A 30 18.43 13.73 3.11
CA GLY A 30 17.60 12.94 2.19
C GLY A 30 18.43 12.20 1.14
N LEU A 31 19.48 12.82 0.60
CA LEU A 31 20.39 12.14 -0.32
C LEU A 31 21.14 11.00 0.37
N ASP A 32 21.62 11.21 1.59
CA ASP A 32 22.36 10.20 2.34
C ASP A 32 21.48 8.97 2.64
N LEU A 33 20.19 9.19 2.99
CA LEU A 33 19.21 8.11 3.12
C LEU A 33 18.91 7.43 1.78
N PHE A 34 18.74 8.19 0.72
CA PHE A 34 18.45 7.65 -0.60
C PHE A 34 19.59 6.77 -1.15
N LEU A 35 20.85 7.14 -0.89
CA LEU A 35 22.02 6.37 -1.31
C LEU A 35 22.17 5.03 -0.57
N GLN A 36 21.47 4.79 0.53
CA GLN A 36 21.43 3.49 1.21
C GLN A 36 20.67 2.44 0.40
N ASP A 37 19.86 2.83 -0.60
CA ASP A 37 19.01 1.97 -1.45
C ASP A 37 18.15 0.98 -0.64
N ALA A 38 17.70 1.42 0.54
CA ALA A 38 16.94 0.60 1.49
C ALA A 38 15.42 0.76 1.31
N HIS A 39 14.97 1.74 0.54
CA HIS A 39 13.56 2.06 0.35
C HIS A 39 13.03 1.50 -0.97
N ASP A 40 11.74 1.13 -0.98
CA ASP A 40 11.07 0.64 -2.19
C ASP A 40 10.57 1.76 -3.09
N ILE A 41 10.31 2.95 -2.51
CA ILE A 41 9.87 4.15 -3.21
C ILE A 41 10.28 5.39 -2.44
N VAL A 42 10.56 6.48 -3.14
CA VAL A 42 10.88 7.79 -2.54
C VAL A 42 9.85 8.83 -2.99
N LEU A 43 9.30 9.53 -2.03
CA LEU A 43 8.50 10.75 -2.23
C LEU A 43 9.42 11.93 -2.01
N LEU A 44 9.66 12.73 -3.02
CA LEU A 44 10.70 13.76 -3.00
C LEU A 44 10.13 15.13 -3.35
N ASP A 45 10.13 16.05 -2.38
CA ASP A 45 9.79 17.44 -2.70
C ASP A 45 10.91 18.07 -3.57
N ARG A 46 10.49 18.84 -4.54
CA ARG A 46 11.41 19.62 -5.36
C ARG A 46 12.13 20.72 -4.56
N MET A 47 11.40 21.38 -3.65
CA MET A 47 11.88 22.54 -2.92
C MET A 47 12.34 22.14 -1.51
N LEU A 48 13.56 21.64 -1.40
CA LEU A 48 14.15 21.28 -0.11
C LEU A 48 15.26 22.26 0.27
N PRO A 49 15.48 22.51 1.57
CA PRO A 49 16.64 23.26 2.05
C PRO A 49 17.95 22.53 1.74
N THR A 50 19.04 23.26 1.73
CA THR A 50 20.43 22.87 1.44
C THR A 50 20.67 22.27 0.06
N MET A 51 19.82 21.37 -0.42
CA MET A 51 19.91 20.74 -1.73
C MET A 51 18.51 20.49 -2.28
N ASN A 52 18.19 21.05 -3.47
CA ASN A 52 16.88 20.85 -4.07
C ASN A 52 16.67 19.39 -4.50
N GLY A 53 15.39 18.94 -4.53
CA GLY A 53 15.04 17.55 -4.82
C GLY A 53 15.49 17.06 -6.19
N LEU A 54 15.52 17.91 -7.22
CA LEU A 54 16.03 17.51 -8.54
C LEU A 54 17.51 17.15 -8.50
N LEU A 55 18.31 17.92 -7.74
CA LEU A 55 19.74 17.63 -7.59
C LEU A 55 19.94 16.35 -6.74
N VAL A 56 19.12 16.13 -5.71
CA VAL A 56 19.10 14.87 -4.94
C VAL A 56 18.86 13.69 -5.88
N LEU A 57 17.83 13.77 -6.71
CA LEU A 57 17.48 12.73 -7.68
C LEU A 57 18.60 12.46 -8.68
N GLN A 58 19.15 13.52 -9.30
CA GLN A 58 20.24 13.39 -10.28
C GLN A 58 21.46 12.70 -9.65
N LYS A 59 21.85 13.08 -8.42
CA LYS A 59 22.98 12.43 -7.72
C LYS A 59 22.71 10.97 -7.41
N ALA A 60 21.50 10.63 -6.97
CA ALA A 60 21.11 9.24 -6.71
C ALA A 60 21.15 8.42 -8.02
N ARG A 61 20.64 8.95 -9.14
CA ARG A 61 20.70 8.28 -10.44
C ARG A 61 22.14 8.11 -10.94
N GLN A 62 23.01 9.13 -10.75
CA GLN A 62 24.46 9.03 -11.07
C GLN A 62 25.18 7.97 -10.22
N ALA A 63 24.72 7.74 -8.99
CA ALA A 63 25.21 6.66 -8.12
C ALA A 63 24.67 5.28 -8.49
N GLY A 64 23.79 5.17 -9.51
CA GLY A 64 23.21 3.91 -9.97
C GLY A 64 21.95 3.47 -9.21
N ILE A 65 21.41 4.32 -8.35
CA ILE A 65 20.17 4.00 -7.61
C ILE A 65 18.98 4.05 -8.56
N SER A 66 18.22 2.96 -8.61
CA SER A 66 17.05 2.79 -9.49
C SER A 66 15.72 2.81 -8.75
N THR A 67 15.75 3.03 -7.44
CA THR A 67 14.53 3.12 -6.60
C THR A 67 13.55 4.14 -7.21
N PRO A 68 12.26 3.77 -7.41
CA PRO A 68 11.24 4.66 -7.97
C PRO A 68 11.08 5.94 -7.16
N VAL A 69 10.90 7.05 -7.88
CA VAL A 69 10.71 8.38 -7.26
C VAL A 69 9.45 9.04 -7.78
N ILE A 70 8.62 9.50 -6.86
CA ILE A 70 7.53 10.46 -7.15
C ILE A 70 8.01 11.84 -6.71
N LEU A 71 8.15 12.76 -7.65
CA LEU A 71 8.39 14.16 -7.34
C LEU A 71 7.09 14.82 -6.85
N ILE A 72 7.17 15.47 -5.69
CA ILE A 72 6.12 16.33 -5.16
C ILE A 72 6.49 17.78 -5.49
N THR A 73 5.58 18.55 -6.05
CA THR A 73 5.88 19.93 -6.45
C THR A 73 4.68 20.84 -6.26
N ALA A 74 4.91 22.08 -5.85
CA ALA A 74 3.92 23.15 -5.89
C ALA A 74 3.79 23.79 -7.28
N LEU A 75 4.75 23.53 -8.18
CA LEU A 75 4.83 24.13 -9.51
C LEU A 75 4.18 23.19 -10.53
N GLY A 76 3.07 23.61 -11.11
CA GLY A 76 2.30 22.84 -12.11
C GLY A 76 2.65 23.16 -13.56
N GLU A 77 3.71 23.93 -13.82
CA GLU A 77 4.08 24.34 -15.19
C GLU A 77 4.68 23.16 -15.99
N LEU A 78 4.39 23.14 -17.28
CA LEU A 78 4.82 22.08 -18.20
C LEU A 78 6.33 21.85 -18.17
N TYR A 79 7.11 22.93 -18.06
CA TYR A 79 8.58 22.87 -18.02
C TYR A 79 9.11 22.17 -16.77
N ASP A 80 8.48 22.36 -15.62
CA ASP A 80 8.89 21.72 -14.37
C ASP A 80 8.71 20.20 -14.41
N ARG A 81 7.65 19.76 -15.11
CA ARG A 81 7.33 18.34 -15.31
C ARG A 81 8.35 17.67 -16.24
N ILE A 82 8.75 18.35 -17.33
CA ILE A 82 9.75 17.85 -18.27
C ILE A 82 11.10 17.74 -17.57
N GLU A 83 11.52 18.78 -16.84
CA GLU A 83 12.79 18.79 -16.10
C GLU A 83 12.85 17.67 -15.05
N GLY A 84 11.75 17.41 -14.34
CA GLY A 84 11.68 16.33 -13.36
C GLY A 84 11.82 14.94 -13.99
N LEU A 85 11.15 14.70 -15.12
CA LEU A 85 11.24 13.43 -15.84
C LEU A 85 12.63 13.24 -16.47
N ASP A 86 13.21 14.30 -17.04
CA ASP A 86 14.56 14.27 -17.60
C ASP A 86 15.63 14.06 -16.50
N ALA A 87 15.35 14.49 -15.26
CA ALA A 87 16.19 14.19 -14.09
C ALA A 87 16.11 12.75 -13.62
N GLY A 88 15.18 11.94 -14.16
CA GLY A 88 15.02 10.53 -13.86
C GLY A 88 13.94 10.21 -12.82
N ALA A 89 12.95 11.10 -12.62
CA ALA A 89 11.75 10.78 -11.84
C ALA A 89 10.85 9.79 -12.60
N ASP A 90 10.20 8.91 -11.87
CA ASP A 90 9.31 7.89 -12.43
C ASP A 90 7.86 8.39 -12.52
N ASP A 91 7.49 9.33 -11.66
CA ASP A 91 6.20 10.03 -11.67
C ASP A 91 6.33 11.39 -10.95
N TYR A 92 5.28 12.20 -11.00
CA TYR A 92 5.17 13.45 -10.26
C TYR A 92 3.74 13.68 -9.78
N ILE A 93 3.59 14.47 -8.72
CA ILE A 93 2.30 14.89 -8.18
C ILE A 93 2.36 16.39 -7.79
N VAL A 94 1.31 17.13 -8.11
CA VAL A 94 1.25 18.59 -7.89
C VAL A 94 0.46 18.88 -6.62
N LYS A 95 1.02 19.66 -5.70
CA LYS A 95 0.31 20.15 -4.51
C LYS A 95 -0.71 21.25 -4.88
N PRO A 96 -1.92 21.24 -4.29
CA PRO A 96 -2.47 20.23 -3.38
C PRO A 96 -2.99 19.01 -4.13
N PHE A 97 -2.86 17.82 -3.55
CA PHE A 97 -3.34 16.56 -4.11
C PHE A 97 -4.19 15.76 -3.10
N ALA A 98 -5.02 14.88 -3.60
CA ALA A 98 -5.75 13.92 -2.77
C ALA A 98 -4.82 12.76 -2.37
N PHE A 99 -4.94 12.28 -1.13
CA PHE A 99 -4.14 11.15 -0.63
C PHE A 99 -4.35 9.88 -1.47
N GLU A 100 -5.58 9.67 -1.93
CA GLU A 100 -5.94 8.55 -2.81
C GLU A 100 -5.19 8.60 -4.16
N GLU A 101 -4.92 9.80 -4.69
CA GLU A 101 -4.12 9.96 -5.90
C GLU A 101 -2.66 9.53 -5.64
N LEU A 102 -2.07 10.01 -4.54
CA LEU A 102 -0.71 9.62 -4.18
C LEU A 102 -0.57 8.10 -4.00
N THR A 103 -1.45 7.48 -3.24
CA THR A 103 -1.41 6.02 -3.01
C THR A 103 -1.63 5.22 -4.29
N ALA A 104 -2.46 5.70 -5.21
CA ALA A 104 -2.61 5.08 -6.53
C ALA A 104 -1.32 5.13 -7.35
N ARG A 105 -0.56 6.24 -7.31
CA ARG A 105 0.73 6.40 -7.97
C ARG A 105 1.80 5.51 -7.34
N ILE A 106 1.88 5.47 -6.00
CA ILE A 106 2.77 4.58 -5.25
C ILE A 106 2.55 3.13 -5.69
N ARG A 107 1.31 2.65 -5.67
CA ARG A 107 0.98 1.29 -6.13
C ARG A 107 1.35 1.05 -7.60
N SER A 108 1.15 2.04 -8.46
CA SER A 108 1.50 1.92 -9.89
C SER A 108 3.01 1.74 -10.11
N LEU A 109 3.83 2.48 -9.38
CA LEU A 109 5.29 2.42 -9.48
C LEU A 109 5.85 1.15 -8.84
N GLY A 110 5.32 0.73 -7.69
CA GLY A 110 5.71 -0.52 -7.04
C GLY A 110 5.57 -1.73 -7.97
N ARG A 111 4.50 -1.79 -8.76
CA ARG A 111 4.33 -2.84 -9.80
C ARG A 111 5.39 -2.80 -10.89
N ARG A 112 5.80 -1.62 -11.34
CA ARG A 112 6.79 -1.46 -12.42
C ARG A 112 8.20 -1.86 -12.01
N SER A 113 8.57 -1.68 -10.76
CA SER A 113 9.90 -2.00 -10.24
C SER A 113 10.16 -3.51 -10.10
N GLY A 114 9.14 -4.36 -10.26
CA GLY A 114 9.25 -5.82 -10.04
C GLY A 114 9.57 -6.19 -8.58
N LYS A 115 9.76 -5.20 -7.71
CA LYS A 115 9.97 -5.40 -6.27
C LYS A 115 8.66 -5.70 -5.54
N TRP A 116 7.55 -5.26 -6.11
CA TRP A 116 6.21 -5.62 -5.66
C TRP A 116 5.66 -6.58 -6.71
N GLU A 117 5.74 -7.87 -6.45
CA GLU A 117 4.92 -8.84 -7.17
C GLU A 117 3.49 -8.29 -7.19
N ASP A 118 2.71 -8.63 -8.22
CA ASP A 118 1.34 -8.12 -8.43
C ASP A 118 0.53 -8.22 -7.14
N ASP A 119 0.75 -7.26 -6.22
CA ASP A 119 0.21 -7.23 -4.85
C ASP A 119 -1.32 -7.12 -4.86
N ASN A 120 -1.87 -6.89 -6.07
CA ASN A 120 -3.29 -6.89 -6.32
C ASN A 120 -3.85 -8.28 -6.66
N LEU A 121 -3.01 -9.24 -7.05
CA LEU A 121 -3.41 -10.62 -7.30
C LEU A 121 -2.78 -11.55 -6.26
N LEU A 122 -3.49 -11.77 -5.17
CA LEU A 122 -3.07 -12.70 -4.12
C LEU A 122 -3.42 -14.12 -4.52
N THR A 123 -2.42 -14.97 -4.71
CA THR A 123 -2.63 -16.40 -5.03
C THR A 123 -2.16 -17.24 -3.87
N ILE A 124 -3.07 -17.96 -3.25
CA ILE A 124 -2.81 -18.85 -2.10
C ILE A 124 -3.51 -20.19 -2.37
N CYS A 125 -2.74 -21.27 -2.36
CA CYS A 125 -3.24 -22.63 -2.63
C CYS A 125 -4.07 -22.71 -3.91
N ASP A 126 -5.38 -22.91 -3.78
CA ASP A 126 -6.32 -23.13 -4.88
C ASP A 126 -7.16 -21.91 -5.25
N ILE A 127 -6.88 -20.75 -4.66
CA ILE A 127 -7.58 -19.49 -4.99
C ILE A 127 -6.64 -18.40 -5.47
N SER A 128 -7.21 -17.49 -6.26
CA SER A 128 -6.62 -16.18 -6.56
C SER A 128 -7.63 -15.07 -6.26
N TYR A 129 -7.17 -13.99 -5.69
CA TYR A 129 -7.97 -12.82 -5.35
C TYR A 129 -7.37 -11.56 -5.94
N ASP A 130 -8.10 -10.94 -6.87
CA ASP A 130 -7.76 -9.63 -7.43
C ASP A 130 -8.33 -8.54 -6.51
N CYS A 131 -7.45 -7.85 -5.78
CA CYS A 131 -7.82 -6.80 -4.82
C CYS A 131 -8.50 -5.60 -5.49
N ASN A 132 -8.10 -5.23 -6.72
CA ASN A 132 -8.66 -4.10 -7.46
C ASN A 132 -10.06 -4.43 -8.00
N ALA A 133 -10.19 -5.57 -8.68
CA ALA A 133 -11.47 -6.03 -9.20
C ALA A 133 -12.38 -6.58 -8.10
N ARG A 134 -11.82 -6.85 -6.91
CA ARG A 134 -12.47 -7.57 -5.81
C ARG A 134 -13.04 -8.92 -6.26
N LEU A 135 -12.30 -9.60 -7.12
CA LEU A 135 -12.70 -10.85 -7.74
C LEU A 135 -11.97 -12.01 -7.07
N LEU A 136 -12.72 -12.86 -6.38
CA LEU A 136 -12.23 -14.12 -5.84
C LEU A 136 -12.49 -15.23 -6.86
N SER A 137 -11.43 -15.94 -7.25
CA SER A 137 -11.47 -17.07 -8.19
C SER A 137 -10.94 -18.32 -7.52
N GLY A 138 -11.54 -19.45 -7.81
CA GLY A 138 -11.16 -20.76 -7.31
C GLY A 138 -11.53 -21.88 -8.27
N PRO A 139 -11.39 -23.15 -7.88
CA PRO A 139 -11.56 -24.31 -8.78
C PRO A 139 -12.92 -24.41 -9.47
N THR A 140 -14.00 -23.93 -8.86
CA THR A 140 -15.36 -24.08 -9.39
C THR A 140 -15.94 -22.81 -10.00
N GLY A 141 -15.21 -21.68 -9.94
CA GLY A 141 -15.65 -20.42 -10.52
C GLY A 141 -15.10 -19.18 -9.81
N SER A 142 -15.71 -18.04 -10.13
CA SER A 142 -15.29 -16.74 -9.58
C SER A 142 -16.49 -15.97 -9.04
N ILE A 143 -16.27 -15.14 -8.02
CA ILE A 143 -17.29 -14.29 -7.43
C ILE A 143 -16.71 -12.93 -7.05
N ARG A 144 -17.46 -11.85 -7.30
CA ARG A 144 -17.09 -10.51 -6.87
C ARG A 144 -17.51 -10.29 -5.42
N LEU A 145 -16.58 -9.79 -4.61
CA LEU A 145 -16.81 -9.47 -3.20
C LEU A 145 -17.23 -8.01 -3.03
N SER A 146 -17.99 -7.73 -1.97
CA SER A 146 -18.23 -6.36 -1.52
C SER A 146 -16.93 -5.73 -1.01
N GLY A 147 -16.89 -4.40 -0.86
CA GLY A 147 -15.69 -3.70 -0.41
C GLY A 147 -15.15 -4.23 0.92
N ARG A 148 -16.02 -4.51 1.87
CA ARG A 148 -15.63 -5.03 3.21
C ARG A 148 -15.30 -6.51 3.22
N GLU A 149 -16.03 -7.35 2.46
CA GLU A 149 -15.64 -8.76 2.26
C GLU A 149 -14.25 -8.85 1.64
N GLY A 150 -13.99 -8.02 0.61
CA GLY A 150 -12.71 -7.99 -0.09
C GLY A 150 -11.56 -7.58 0.81
N ARG A 151 -11.71 -6.48 1.57
CA ARG A 151 -10.68 -6.01 2.50
C ARG A 151 -10.40 -7.03 3.61
N LEU A 152 -11.44 -7.66 4.15
CA LEU A 152 -11.27 -8.73 5.15
C LEU A 152 -10.54 -9.94 4.58
N LEU A 153 -10.90 -10.37 3.36
CA LEU A 153 -10.21 -11.47 2.70
C LEU A 153 -8.74 -11.14 2.42
N GLU A 154 -8.45 -9.94 1.94
CA GLU A 154 -7.09 -9.47 1.70
C GLU A 154 -6.22 -9.55 2.96
N VAL A 155 -6.70 -9.01 4.09
CA VAL A 155 -5.98 -9.08 5.37
C VAL A 155 -5.70 -10.52 5.79
N LEU A 156 -6.66 -11.42 5.60
CA LEU A 156 -6.53 -12.84 5.93
C LEU A 156 -5.54 -13.57 4.99
N LEU A 157 -5.54 -13.25 3.69
CA LEU A 157 -4.62 -13.84 2.71
C LEU A 157 -3.18 -13.38 2.96
N ARG A 158 -2.96 -12.09 3.18
CA ARG A 158 -1.63 -11.55 3.51
C ARG A 158 -1.05 -12.09 4.83
N SER A 159 -1.91 -12.59 5.70
CA SER A 159 -1.54 -13.22 6.97
C SER A 159 -1.87 -14.72 6.98
N PHE A 160 -1.70 -15.39 5.84
CA PHE A 160 -2.02 -16.81 5.68
C PHE A 160 -1.32 -17.66 6.75
N GLU A 161 -2.08 -18.58 7.36
CA GLU A 161 -1.69 -19.45 8.48
C GLU A 161 -1.38 -18.73 9.81
N LEU A 162 -1.42 -17.39 9.85
CA LEU A 162 -1.27 -16.65 11.10
C LEU A 162 -2.62 -16.39 11.76
N VAL A 163 -2.64 -16.37 13.09
CA VAL A 163 -3.84 -16.01 13.86
C VAL A 163 -3.88 -14.50 14.02
N ILE A 164 -4.92 -13.86 13.49
CA ILE A 164 -5.15 -12.43 13.61
C ILE A 164 -6.21 -12.18 14.70
N ARG A 165 -5.88 -11.30 15.65
CA ARG A 165 -6.79 -10.92 16.74
C ARG A 165 -8.01 -10.18 16.20
N ARG A 166 -9.17 -10.32 16.89
CA ARG A 166 -10.42 -9.63 16.53
C ARG A 166 -10.24 -8.13 16.38
N GLU A 167 -9.63 -7.50 17.37
CA GLU A 167 -9.42 -6.05 17.42
C GLU A 167 -8.59 -5.58 16.20
N VAL A 168 -7.57 -6.34 15.82
CA VAL A 168 -6.72 -6.04 14.66
C VAL A 168 -7.53 -6.13 13.36
N LEU A 169 -8.39 -7.14 13.20
CA LEU A 169 -9.27 -7.26 12.04
C LEU A 169 -10.27 -6.12 11.97
N LEU A 170 -10.87 -5.73 13.11
CA LEU A 170 -11.80 -4.60 13.16
C LEU A 170 -11.11 -3.30 12.70
N VAL A 171 -9.96 -2.97 13.26
CA VAL A 171 -9.21 -1.78 12.89
C VAL A 171 -8.81 -1.80 11.41
N ARG A 172 -8.26 -2.90 10.91
CA ARG A 172 -7.77 -3.00 9.52
C ARG A 172 -8.89 -2.95 8.47
N VAL A 173 -10.09 -3.43 8.80
CA VAL A 173 -11.20 -3.52 7.83
C VAL A 173 -12.15 -2.33 7.94
N TRP A 174 -12.36 -1.79 9.13
CA TRP A 174 -13.33 -0.71 9.39
C TRP A 174 -12.70 0.62 9.77
N GLY A 175 -11.43 0.65 10.21
CA GLY A 175 -10.71 1.83 10.68
C GLY A 175 -10.75 1.99 12.19
N VAL A 176 -9.88 2.87 12.72
CA VAL A 176 -9.72 3.09 14.18
C VAL A 176 -10.96 3.75 14.81
N ASP A 177 -11.64 4.62 14.06
CA ASP A 177 -12.78 5.41 14.54
C ASP A 177 -14.14 4.77 14.25
N ALA A 178 -14.16 3.54 13.72
CA ALA A 178 -15.40 2.88 13.42
C ALA A 178 -16.06 2.34 14.71
N GLU A 179 -17.19 2.90 15.10
CA GLU A 179 -18.11 2.29 16.05
C GLU A 179 -18.68 1.00 15.43
N VAL A 180 -17.90 -0.06 15.44
CA VAL A 180 -18.30 -1.35 14.89
C VAL A 180 -18.67 -2.27 16.04
N GLU A 181 -19.93 -2.63 16.11
CA GLU A 181 -20.34 -3.71 16.99
C GLU A 181 -19.64 -5.01 16.60
N ASP A 182 -19.13 -5.74 17.57
CA ASP A 182 -18.38 -6.99 17.38
C ASP A 182 -19.13 -8.05 16.53
N CYS A 183 -20.46 -8.03 16.55
CA CYS A 183 -21.30 -8.91 15.75
C CYS A 183 -21.14 -8.73 14.24
N ASN A 184 -20.68 -7.56 13.76
CA ASN A 184 -20.47 -7.32 12.34
C ASN A 184 -19.30 -8.15 11.78
N LEU A 185 -18.19 -8.31 12.50
CA LEU A 185 -17.06 -9.13 12.05
C LEU A 185 -17.46 -10.59 11.83
N ASP A 186 -18.20 -11.20 12.78
CA ASP A 186 -18.67 -12.59 12.67
C ASP A 186 -19.54 -12.81 11.45
N THR A 187 -20.36 -11.83 11.11
CA THR A 187 -21.22 -11.85 9.92
C THR A 187 -20.37 -11.90 8.64
N TYR A 188 -19.33 -11.06 8.54
CA TYR A 188 -18.42 -11.05 7.38
C TYR A 188 -17.56 -12.30 7.30
N ILE A 189 -17.11 -12.84 8.43
CA ILE A 189 -16.44 -14.16 8.51
C ILE A 189 -17.36 -15.26 7.95
N HIS A 190 -18.64 -15.24 8.34
CA HIS A 190 -19.62 -16.20 7.81
C HIS A 190 -19.81 -16.04 6.29
N TYR A 191 -19.90 -14.81 5.79
CA TYR A 191 -19.98 -14.55 4.35
C TYR A 191 -18.74 -15.06 3.61
N LEU A 192 -17.55 -14.77 4.09
CA LEU A 192 -16.32 -15.26 3.46
C LEU A 192 -16.23 -16.79 3.42
N ARG A 193 -16.68 -17.49 4.46
CA ARG A 193 -16.77 -18.95 4.43
C ARG A 193 -17.66 -19.44 3.30
N LYS A 194 -18.81 -18.80 3.10
CA LYS A 194 -19.71 -19.12 1.99
C LYS A 194 -19.07 -18.83 0.63
N ARG A 195 -18.33 -17.71 0.49
CA ARG A 195 -17.64 -17.35 -0.75
C ARG A 195 -16.54 -18.35 -1.10
N LEU A 196 -15.71 -18.73 -0.13
CA LEU A 196 -14.67 -19.76 -0.31
C LEU A 196 -15.29 -21.10 -0.74
N SER A 197 -16.34 -21.52 -0.06
CA SER A 197 -17.08 -22.73 -0.45
C SER A 197 -17.70 -22.63 -1.85
N TYR A 198 -18.24 -21.46 -2.24
CA TYR A 198 -18.84 -21.24 -3.56
C TYR A 198 -17.81 -21.40 -4.69
N VAL A 199 -16.59 -20.89 -4.51
CA VAL A 199 -15.51 -21.02 -5.50
C VAL A 199 -14.79 -22.38 -5.42
N GLY A 200 -15.24 -23.28 -4.54
CA GLY A 200 -14.71 -24.64 -4.41
C GLY A 200 -13.35 -24.70 -3.72
N SER A 201 -13.00 -23.69 -2.91
CA SER A 201 -11.72 -23.66 -2.22
C SER A 201 -11.63 -24.70 -1.11
N THR A 202 -10.42 -25.26 -0.96
CA THR A 202 -10.05 -26.14 0.16
C THR A 202 -9.58 -25.35 1.38
N LEU A 203 -9.46 -24.03 1.27
CA LEU A 203 -9.05 -23.19 2.41
C LEU A 203 -10.13 -23.12 3.48
N ALA A 204 -9.71 -23.22 4.73
CA ALA A 204 -10.57 -23.14 5.90
C ALA A 204 -10.35 -21.84 6.68
N LEU A 205 -11.38 -21.02 6.80
CA LEU A 205 -11.38 -19.85 7.69
C LEU A 205 -11.81 -20.29 9.10
N LYS A 206 -10.81 -20.54 9.97
CA LYS A 206 -10.98 -21.11 11.32
C LYS A 206 -11.15 -20.01 12.36
N THR A 207 -11.99 -20.26 13.37
CA THR A 207 -12.13 -19.41 14.57
C THR A 207 -11.25 -19.96 15.67
N ILE A 208 -10.38 -19.13 16.23
CA ILE A 208 -9.61 -19.42 17.44
C ILE A 208 -10.34 -18.75 18.61
N ARG A 209 -11.04 -19.56 19.39
CA ARG A 209 -11.91 -19.05 20.46
C ARG A 209 -11.16 -18.14 21.43
N GLY A 210 -11.73 -16.96 21.71
CA GLY A 210 -11.14 -15.97 22.61
C GLY A 210 -9.93 -15.21 22.05
N VAL A 211 -9.50 -15.48 20.78
CA VAL A 211 -8.34 -14.85 20.18
C VAL A 211 -8.72 -14.13 18.88
N GLY A 212 -9.20 -14.85 17.87
CA GLY A 212 -9.46 -14.27 16.55
C GLY A 212 -9.70 -15.32 15.48
N TYR A 213 -9.16 -15.06 14.28
CA TYR A 213 -9.38 -15.88 13.09
C TYR A 213 -8.07 -16.18 12.37
N THR A 214 -8.05 -17.29 11.64
CA THR A 214 -6.95 -17.66 10.74
C THR A 214 -7.51 -18.28 9.48
N LEU A 215 -6.89 -17.99 8.34
CA LEU A 215 -7.11 -18.67 7.08
C LEU A 215 -5.97 -19.69 6.90
N ALA A 216 -6.29 -20.95 6.74
CA ALA A 216 -5.31 -22.03 6.64
C ALA A 216 -5.76 -23.11 5.65
N SER A 217 -4.83 -23.94 5.24
CA SER A 217 -5.15 -25.17 4.51
C SER A 217 -6.03 -26.10 5.35
N SER A 218 -6.96 -26.81 4.72
CA SER A 218 -7.85 -27.76 5.41
C SER A 218 -7.10 -29.01 5.82
#